data_143b3f5e7882d795254219ddcc834462
#
_entry.id   143b3f5e7882d795254219ddcc834462
#
_cell.length_a   1.000
_cell.length_b   1.000
_cell.length_c   1.000
_cell.angle_alpha   90.00
_cell.angle_beta   90.00
_cell.angle_gamma   90.00
#
_symmetry.space_group_name_H-M   'P 1'
#
loop_
_entity.id
_entity.type
_entity.pdbx_description
1 polymer ?
#
loop_
_entity_poly.entity_id
_entity_poly.type
_entity_poly.pdbx_seq_one_letter_code
_entity_poly.pdbx_strand_id
1 'polypeptide(L)'
;MKLFICILALAATAMAEESNVDLLKSSNEVFTANMFQEVVKAKPGENVVLSAFSVLSPLAQLSLASVGESHDEILKAIGLPNDNVTKEVFTDVSKQLRSVKGVELRLANKVYVRQGAVLNDEFAAVSKDVFNSDVKNVDFTKNVEAAKEINEWVEENTNHKIKDLVSSDSLDASTAAVLVNAIYFKGKWKKPFDESATRDLDFFVTKDQPIKKPTMHKSGDFKYAESKELDAKLLELPYEGDQSSLLIVLPNEIDGIGSLVEKLKDPTALSKAVENMFYNEVIVDLPKFKIETTTDLKAVLKKMNIVKLFTGGEARLNNLIKGESDLFITDAIQKAFIDVNEEGAEAAAANAFYISRMDKSIPIGTPFTVDRPFFYALKTTTGTLFSGVLYS
;
A
#
# COMPACT_ATOMS: atom_id res chain seq x y z
N MET A 1 34.96 -17.20 49.23
CA MET A 1 34.20 -17.94 48.23
C MET A 1 32.70 -17.50 48.29
N LYS A 2 32.45 -16.18 48.09
CA LYS A 2 31.07 -15.58 48.06
C LYS A 2 31.01 -14.29 47.22
N LEU A 3 31.72 -14.26 46.10
CA LEU A 3 31.70 -13.05 45.23
C LEU A 3 31.58 -13.38 43.74
N PHE A 4 31.07 -14.58 43.35
CA PHE A 4 31.00 -14.99 41.97
C PHE A 4 29.57 -15.37 41.50
N ILE A 5 28.52 -15.08 42.27
CA ILE A 5 27.13 -15.48 41.94
C ILE A 5 26.25 -14.31 41.54
N CYS A 6 26.70 -13.03 41.63
CA CYS A 6 25.88 -11.86 41.32
C CYS A 6 26.04 -11.28 39.90
N ILE A 7 26.89 -11.89 39.02
CA ILE A 7 27.10 -11.33 37.67
C ILE A 7 26.36 -12.11 36.57
N LEU A 8 25.73 -13.25 36.89
CA LEU A 8 25.00 -14.07 35.91
C LEU A 8 23.49 -13.83 35.86
N ALA A 9 22.95 -12.91 36.66
CA ALA A 9 21.51 -12.61 36.70
C ALA A 9 21.13 -11.28 36.00
N LEU A 10 22.05 -10.59 35.34
CA LEU A 10 21.80 -9.31 34.64
C LEU A 10 21.99 -9.37 33.12
N ALA A 11 22.16 -10.57 32.56
CA ALA A 11 22.27 -10.77 31.11
C ALA A 11 21.03 -11.39 30.44
N ALA A 12 19.94 -11.47 31.17
CA ALA A 12 18.66 -11.96 30.64
C ALA A 12 17.61 -10.88 30.87
N THR A 13 17.39 -10.01 29.93
CA THR A 13 16.21 -9.20 29.61
C THR A 13 16.59 -7.81 29.10
N ALA A 14 17.28 -7.73 28.00
CA ALA A 14 17.20 -6.59 27.12
C ALA A 14 16.96 -7.12 25.71
N MET A 15 15.92 -7.92 25.53
CA MET A 15 15.17 -7.86 24.29
C MET A 15 14.49 -6.49 24.37
N ALA A 16 14.97 -5.53 23.57
CA ALA A 16 14.26 -4.29 23.37
C ALA A 16 12.84 -4.67 22.95
N GLU A 17 11.84 -4.26 23.71
CA GLU A 17 10.45 -4.45 23.34
C GLU A 17 10.28 -3.76 22.00
N GLU A 18 9.95 -4.52 20.96
CA GLU A 18 9.77 -4.01 19.60
C GLU A 18 8.70 -2.93 19.66
N SER A 19 8.99 -1.72 19.13
CA SER A 19 8.01 -0.64 19.17
C SER A 19 6.78 -1.03 18.34
N ASN A 20 5.59 -0.54 18.69
CA ASN A 20 4.37 -0.75 17.91
C ASN A 20 4.53 -0.39 16.43
N VAL A 21 5.39 0.59 16.13
CA VAL A 21 5.71 1.00 14.76
C VAL A 21 6.57 -0.02 14.04
N ASP A 22 7.57 -0.58 14.70
CA ASP A 22 8.44 -1.60 14.11
C ASP A 22 7.66 -2.90 13.89
N LEU A 23 6.81 -3.28 14.84
CA LEU A 23 5.91 -4.43 14.69
C LEU A 23 4.98 -4.27 13.50
N LEU A 24 4.33 -3.10 13.34
CA LEU A 24 3.49 -2.87 12.16
C LEU A 24 4.30 -2.85 10.88
N LYS A 25 5.50 -2.27 10.89
CA LYS A 25 6.36 -2.21 9.72
C LYS A 25 6.73 -3.62 9.25
N SER A 26 7.15 -4.51 10.15
CA SER A 26 7.48 -5.90 9.81
C SER A 26 6.24 -6.67 9.34
N SER A 27 5.11 -6.52 10.02
CA SER A 27 3.81 -7.10 9.60
C SER A 27 3.40 -6.62 8.20
N ASN A 28 3.51 -5.31 7.94
CA ASN A 28 3.18 -4.72 6.65
C ASN A 28 4.09 -5.22 5.53
N GLU A 29 5.38 -5.39 5.77
CA GLU A 29 6.32 -5.92 4.77
C GLU A 29 5.92 -7.33 4.34
N VAL A 30 5.62 -8.22 5.29
CA VAL A 30 5.18 -9.59 5.01
C VAL A 30 3.81 -9.60 4.31
N PHE A 31 2.86 -8.83 4.81
CA PHE A 31 1.52 -8.78 4.24
C PHE A 31 1.55 -8.19 2.82
N THR A 32 2.36 -7.14 2.60
CA THR A 32 2.56 -6.52 1.28
C THR A 32 3.16 -7.50 0.29
N ALA A 33 4.21 -8.24 0.66
CA ALA A 33 4.83 -9.23 -0.21
C ALA A 33 3.82 -10.32 -0.63
N ASN A 34 3.04 -10.85 0.32
CA ASN A 34 2.03 -11.87 0.04
C ASN A 34 0.91 -11.33 -0.86
N MET A 35 0.34 -10.17 -0.54
CA MET A 35 -0.74 -9.58 -1.31
C MET A 35 -0.29 -9.20 -2.73
N PHE A 36 0.90 -8.60 -2.86
CA PHE A 36 1.49 -8.23 -4.14
C PHE A 36 1.62 -9.45 -5.07
N GLN A 37 2.12 -10.58 -4.56
CA GLN A 37 2.25 -11.81 -5.34
C GLN A 37 0.90 -12.29 -5.87
N GLU A 38 -0.14 -12.30 -5.05
CA GLU A 38 -1.44 -12.81 -5.46
C GLU A 38 -2.14 -11.86 -6.45
N VAL A 39 -1.97 -10.54 -6.30
CA VAL A 39 -2.54 -9.55 -7.24
C VAL A 39 -1.83 -9.62 -8.59
N VAL A 40 -0.49 -9.65 -8.64
CA VAL A 40 0.26 -9.73 -9.91
C VAL A 40 -0.01 -11.04 -10.64
N LYS A 41 -0.12 -12.17 -9.93
CA LYS A 41 -0.53 -13.45 -10.54
C LYS A 41 -1.94 -13.41 -11.13
N ALA A 42 -2.86 -12.64 -10.55
CA ALA A 42 -4.20 -12.48 -11.06
C ALA A 42 -4.28 -11.55 -12.28
N LYS A 43 -3.25 -10.72 -12.51
CA LYS A 43 -3.17 -9.69 -13.57
C LYS A 43 -1.86 -9.78 -14.35
N PRO A 44 -1.61 -10.89 -15.05
CA PRO A 44 -0.34 -11.12 -15.73
C PRO A 44 -0.11 -10.12 -16.86
N GLY A 45 1.03 -9.40 -16.81
CA GLY A 45 1.42 -8.41 -17.82
C GLY A 45 0.65 -7.08 -17.78
N GLU A 46 -0.22 -6.88 -16.78
CA GLU A 46 -0.94 -5.63 -16.59
C GLU A 46 -0.17 -4.69 -15.66
N ASN A 47 -0.33 -3.38 -15.86
CA ASN A 47 0.12 -2.40 -14.90
C ASN A 47 -0.70 -2.53 -13.62
N VAL A 48 -0.03 -2.61 -12.47
CA VAL A 48 -0.67 -2.84 -11.18
C VAL A 48 -0.23 -1.78 -10.17
N VAL A 49 -1.19 -1.26 -9.43
CA VAL A 49 -0.98 -0.55 -8.17
C VAL A 49 -1.87 -1.14 -7.09
N LEU A 50 -1.33 -1.39 -5.92
CA LEU A 50 -2.08 -1.86 -4.76
C LEU A 50 -1.55 -1.23 -3.47
N SER A 51 -2.37 -1.24 -2.44
CA SER A 51 -1.96 -0.88 -1.09
C SER A 51 -2.35 -1.96 -0.10
N ALA A 52 -1.41 -2.80 0.23
CA ALA A 52 -1.59 -3.80 1.28
C ALA A 52 -1.78 -3.13 2.66
N PHE A 53 -1.05 -2.03 2.89
CA PHE A 53 -1.16 -1.23 4.10
C PHE A 53 -2.60 -0.76 4.39
N SER A 54 -3.31 -0.27 3.37
CA SER A 54 -4.69 0.22 3.55
C SER A 54 -5.68 -0.91 3.89
N VAL A 55 -5.35 -2.16 3.55
CA VAL A 55 -6.15 -3.36 3.86
C VAL A 55 -5.90 -3.86 5.28
N LEU A 56 -4.70 -3.64 5.83
CA LEU A 56 -4.38 -4.05 7.21
C LEU A 56 -5.34 -3.43 8.24
N SER A 57 -5.67 -2.14 8.09
CA SER A 57 -6.54 -1.43 9.03
C SER A 57 -7.96 -2.05 9.13
N PRO A 58 -8.71 -2.22 8.03
CA PRO A 58 -10.01 -2.88 8.10
C PRO A 58 -9.94 -4.35 8.49
N LEU A 59 -8.87 -5.09 8.17
CA LEU A 59 -8.69 -6.45 8.66
C LEU A 59 -8.46 -6.49 10.17
N ALA A 60 -7.63 -5.59 10.70
CA ALA A 60 -7.44 -5.43 12.14
C ALA A 60 -8.74 -5.05 12.85
N GLN A 61 -9.56 -4.17 12.25
CA GLN A 61 -10.89 -3.85 12.75
C GLN A 61 -11.80 -5.09 12.76
N LEU A 62 -11.81 -5.88 11.68
CA LEU A 62 -12.60 -7.10 11.57
C LEU A 62 -12.09 -8.25 12.48
N SER A 63 -10.81 -8.30 12.83
CA SER A 63 -10.33 -9.25 13.84
C SER A 63 -11.00 -8.99 15.18
N LEU A 64 -11.14 -7.74 15.60
CA LEU A 64 -11.84 -7.36 16.85
C LEU A 64 -13.34 -7.65 16.79
N ALA A 65 -13.92 -7.72 15.60
CA ALA A 65 -15.31 -8.08 15.37
C ALA A 65 -15.55 -9.59 15.41
N SER A 66 -14.55 -10.40 15.10
CA SER A 66 -14.63 -11.85 14.93
C SER A 66 -14.20 -12.60 16.21
N VAL A 67 -14.58 -13.88 16.28
CA VAL A 67 -14.17 -14.79 17.35
C VAL A 67 -13.78 -16.16 16.78
N GLY A 68 -12.97 -16.92 17.55
CA GLY A 68 -12.53 -18.27 17.20
C GLY A 68 -11.64 -18.29 15.96
N GLU A 69 -11.80 -19.31 15.12
CA GLU A 69 -10.88 -19.55 13.98
C GLU A 69 -10.84 -18.41 12.95
N SER A 70 -11.95 -17.69 12.75
CA SER A 70 -11.96 -16.52 11.84
C SER A 70 -11.08 -15.40 12.39
N HIS A 71 -11.15 -15.14 13.70
CA HIS A 71 -10.27 -14.21 14.39
C HIS A 71 -8.80 -14.59 14.24
N ASP A 72 -8.49 -15.89 14.47
CA ASP A 72 -7.12 -16.40 14.43
C ASP A 72 -6.53 -16.33 13.00
N GLU A 73 -7.34 -16.65 11.97
CA GLU A 73 -6.93 -16.49 10.56
C GLU A 73 -6.53 -15.05 10.25
N ILE A 74 -7.32 -14.07 10.71
CA ILE A 74 -7.04 -12.65 10.45
C ILE A 74 -5.78 -12.21 11.19
N LEU A 75 -5.70 -12.43 12.52
CA LEU A 75 -4.53 -12.03 13.31
C LEU A 75 -3.23 -12.63 12.76
N LYS A 76 -3.25 -13.91 12.39
CA LYS A 76 -2.10 -14.60 11.78
C LYS A 76 -1.70 -13.92 10.46
N ALA A 77 -2.66 -13.59 9.61
CA ALA A 77 -2.39 -13.01 8.31
C ALA A 77 -1.83 -11.59 8.41
N ILE A 78 -2.36 -10.77 9.33
CA ILE A 78 -1.87 -9.41 9.58
C ILE A 78 -0.63 -9.36 10.48
N GLY A 79 -0.15 -10.51 10.98
CA GLY A 79 1.07 -10.62 11.77
C GLY A 79 1.01 -9.99 13.16
N LEU A 80 -0.18 -9.87 13.77
CA LEU A 80 -0.37 -9.30 15.10
C LEU A 80 -0.72 -10.39 16.13
N PRO A 81 -0.20 -10.30 17.37
CA PRO A 81 -0.30 -11.40 18.33
C PRO A 81 -1.64 -11.50 19.07
N ASN A 82 -2.36 -10.38 19.25
CA ASN A 82 -3.62 -10.32 19.97
C ASN A 82 -4.32 -8.95 19.82
N ASP A 83 -5.56 -8.86 20.32
CA ASP A 83 -6.43 -7.68 20.23
C ASP A 83 -5.88 -6.43 20.93
N ASN A 84 -5.20 -6.58 22.06
CA ASN A 84 -4.66 -5.44 22.79
C ASN A 84 -3.55 -4.78 22.00
N VAL A 85 -2.58 -5.57 21.52
CA VAL A 85 -1.51 -5.08 20.63
C VAL A 85 -2.08 -4.50 19.35
N THR A 86 -3.10 -5.13 18.78
CA THR A 86 -3.80 -4.62 17.59
C THR A 86 -4.35 -3.21 17.82
N LYS A 87 -5.07 -2.99 18.92
CA LYS A 87 -5.62 -1.67 19.28
C LYS A 87 -4.51 -0.62 19.51
N GLU A 88 -3.45 -0.97 20.23
CA GLU A 88 -2.32 -0.08 20.52
C GLU A 88 -1.59 0.32 19.23
N VAL A 89 -1.21 -0.65 18.40
CA VAL A 89 -0.52 -0.43 17.11
C VAL A 89 -1.32 0.52 16.22
N PHE A 90 -2.62 0.25 16.00
CA PHE A 90 -3.42 1.09 15.11
C PHE A 90 -3.77 2.46 15.69
N THR A 91 -3.83 2.59 17.01
CA THR A 91 -3.97 3.91 17.68
C THR A 91 -2.74 4.78 17.42
N ASP A 92 -1.54 4.23 17.54
CA ASP A 92 -0.28 4.96 17.36
C ASP A 92 -0.05 5.30 15.88
N VAL A 93 -0.28 4.35 14.99
CA VAL A 93 -0.11 4.53 13.56
C VAL A 93 -1.10 5.54 12.97
N SER A 94 -2.35 5.52 13.40
CA SER A 94 -3.36 6.51 12.97
C SER A 94 -2.93 7.95 13.29
N LYS A 95 -2.23 8.16 14.42
CA LYS A 95 -1.67 9.46 14.77
C LYS A 95 -0.49 9.86 13.88
N GLN A 96 0.42 8.90 13.59
CA GLN A 96 1.60 9.15 12.77
C GLN A 96 1.23 9.47 11.32
N LEU A 97 0.33 8.71 10.70
CA LEU A 97 -0.09 8.92 9.31
C LEU A 97 -0.70 10.32 9.08
N ARG A 98 -1.42 10.85 10.08
CA ARG A 98 -1.99 12.21 10.00
C ARG A 98 -0.93 13.31 10.10
N SER A 99 0.27 13.00 10.57
CA SER A 99 1.36 13.95 10.78
C SER A 99 2.37 13.99 9.63
N VAL A 100 2.26 13.14 8.61
CA VAL A 100 3.19 13.09 7.48
C VAL A 100 3.09 14.41 6.70
N LYS A 101 4.20 15.14 6.62
CA LYS A 101 4.28 16.43 5.94
C LYS A 101 4.59 16.27 4.46
N GLY A 102 4.14 17.24 3.65
CA GLY A 102 4.45 17.29 2.22
C GLY A 102 3.64 16.34 1.35
N VAL A 103 2.76 15.53 1.96
CA VAL A 103 1.92 14.58 1.23
C VAL A 103 0.47 14.63 1.73
N GLU A 104 -0.47 14.35 0.84
CA GLU A 104 -1.86 14.11 1.15
C GLU A 104 -2.14 12.62 0.99
N LEU A 105 -2.39 11.93 2.11
CA LEU A 105 -2.79 10.54 2.15
C LEU A 105 -4.25 10.46 2.58
N ARG A 106 -5.10 9.84 1.77
CA ARG A 106 -6.50 9.58 2.10
C ARG A 106 -6.78 8.10 2.05
N LEU A 107 -7.27 7.60 3.17
CA LEU A 107 -7.71 6.22 3.36
C LEU A 107 -9.22 6.22 3.53
N ALA A 108 -9.93 5.64 2.60
CA ALA A 108 -11.39 5.48 2.64
C ALA A 108 -11.72 4.01 2.91
N ASN A 109 -11.82 3.67 4.20
CA ASN A 109 -12.13 2.33 4.67
C ASN A 109 -13.48 2.33 5.37
N LYS A 110 -14.41 1.46 4.94
CA LYS A 110 -15.71 1.32 5.56
C LYS A 110 -16.27 -0.08 5.39
N VAL A 111 -16.94 -0.56 6.41
CA VAL A 111 -17.76 -1.77 6.33
C VAL A 111 -19.21 -1.34 6.21
N TYR A 112 -19.87 -1.77 5.14
CA TYR A 112 -21.31 -1.63 4.96
C TYR A 112 -21.98 -2.93 5.33
N VAL A 113 -23.02 -2.85 6.14
CA VAL A 113 -23.81 -4.01 6.60
C VAL A 113 -25.26 -3.83 6.19
N ARG A 114 -25.99 -4.93 6.02
CA ARG A 114 -27.40 -4.93 5.61
C ARG A 114 -28.26 -4.08 6.55
N GLN A 115 -29.29 -3.47 6.00
CA GLN A 115 -30.24 -2.69 6.76
C GLN A 115 -30.95 -3.54 7.84
N GLY A 116 -31.16 -2.94 9.02
CA GLY A 116 -31.77 -3.61 10.17
C GLY A 116 -30.80 -4.31 11.10
N ALA A 117 -29.52 -4.48 10.71
CA ALA A 117 -28.49 -4.98 11.60
C ALA A 117 -28.18 -3.95 12.71
N VAL A 118 -28.17 -4.38 13.97
CA VAL A 118 -27.90 -3.51 15.13
C VAL A 118 -26.44 -3.65 15.53
N LEU A 119 -25.66 -2.60 15.32
CA LEU A 119 -24.24 -2.58 15.65
C LEU A 119 -24.02 -2.80 17.15
N ASN A 120 -22.92 -3.48 17.47
CA ASN A 120 -22.44 -3.58 18.84
C ASN A 120 -21.80 -2.24 19.25
N ASP A 121 -22.24 -1.67 20.37
CA ASP A 121 -21.82 -0.32 20.81
C ASP A 121 -20.32 -0.27 21.16
N GLU A 122 -19.79 -1.34 21.75
CA GLU A 122 -18.37 -1.46 22.08
C GLU A 122 -17.51 -1.51 20.80
N PHE A 123 -17.95 -2.30 19.81
CA PHE A 123 -17.28 -2.36 18.51
C PHE A 123 -17.36 -1.02 17.76
N ALA A 124 -18.51 -0.36 17.78
CA ALA A 124 -18.67 0.96 17.16
C ALA A 124 -17.73 2.01 17.79
N ALA A 125 -17.56 1.99 19.12
CA ALA A 125 -16.63 2.86 19.82
C ALA A 125 -15.18 2.59 19.39
N VAL A 126 -14.74 1.34 19.42
CA VAL A 126 -13.38 0.94 18.99
C VAL A 126 -13.13 1.28 17.52
N SER A 127 -14.10 1.05 16.64
CA SER A 127 -13.99 1.40 15.22
C SER A 127 -13.71 2.88 15.02
N LYS A 128 -14.40 3.73 15.76
CA LYS A 128 -14.22 5.18 15.69
C LYS A 128 -12.92 5.65 16.33
N ASP A 129 -12.63 5.19 17.55
CA ASP A 129 -11.55 5.72 18.35
C ASP A 129 -10.16 5.23 17.90
N VAL A 130 -10.06 3.97 17.50
CA VAL A 130 -8.80 3.33 17.07
C VAL A 130 -8.59 3.48 15.55
N PHE A 131 -9.59 3.13 14.75
CA PHE A 131 -9.46 3.02 13.29
C PHE A 131 -9.97 4.26 12.54
N ASN A 132 -10.64 5.21 13.22
CA ASN A 132 -11.32 6.34 12.57
C ASN A 132 -12.22 5.87 11.42
N SER A 133 -12.89 4.76 11.63
CA SER A 133 -13.75 4.09 10.66
C SER A 133 -15.16 3.95 11.23
N ASP A 134 -16.14 4.02 10.34
CA ASP A 134 -17.53 3.79 10.67
C ASP A 134 -18.04 2.50 10.02
N VAL A 135 -19.02 1.88 10.64
CA VAL A 135 -19.84 0.83 10.01
C VAL A 135 -21.21 1.43 9.68
N LYS A 136 -21.68 1.22 8.46
CA LYS A 136 -22.94 1.82 8.00
C LYS A 136 -23.93 0.77 7.51
N ASN A 137 -25.20 0.93 7.91
CA ASN A 137 -26.29 0.12 7.38
C ASN A 137 -26.72 0.61 6.00
N VAL A 138 -26.93 -0.32 5.06
CA VAL A 138 -27.38 -0.05 3.70
C VAL A 138 -28.42 -1.09 3.28
N ASP A 139 -29.42 -0.65 2.54
CA ASP A 139 -30.43 -1.53 1.94
C ASP A 139 -29.92 -2.12 0.61
N PHE A 140 -29.25 -3.26 0.68
CA PHE A 140 -28.71 -3.94 -0.50
C PHE A 140 -29.79 -4.49 -1.44
N THR A 141 -31.06 -4.56 -1.01
CA THR A 141 -32.20 -4.92 -1.92
C THR A 141 -32.40 -3.84 -2.99
N LYS A 142 -31.96 -2.60 -2.70
CA LYS A 142 -31.91 -1.47 -3.62
C LYS A 142 -30.49 -1.29 -4.15
N ASN A 143 -30.04 -2.28 -4.89
CA ASN A 143 -28.64 -2.40 -5.30
C ASN A 143 -28.07 -1.17 -6.03
N VAL A 144 -28.87 -0.50 -6.86
CA VAL A 144 -28.46 0.70 -7.60
C VAL A 144 -28.20 1.87 -6.64
N GLU A 145 -29.14 2.13 -5.71
CA GLU A 145 -29.02 3.17 -4.70
C GLU A 145 -27.90 2.86 -3.71
N ALA A 146 -27.74 1.59 -3.31
CA ALA A 146 -26.66 1.15 -2.43
C ALA A 146 -25.29 1.35 -3.07
N ALA A 147 -25.10 0.92 -4.33
CA ALA A 147 -23.87 1.15 -5.06
C ALA A 147 -23.55 2.65 -5.22
N LYS A 148 -24.58 3.45 -5.55
CA LYS A 148 -24.44 4.91 -5.69
C LYS A 148 -23.95 5.54 -4.37
N GLU A 149 -24.61 5.22 -3.24
CA GLU A 149 -24.24 5.74 -1.93
C GLU A 149 -22.80 5.38 -1.55
N ILE A 150 -22.39 4.13 -1.80
CA ILE A 150 -21.02 3.66 -1.53
C ILE A 150 -20.00 4.42 -2.40
N ASN A 151 -20.30 4.54 -3.70
CA ASN A 151 -19.40 5.18 -4.66
C ASN A 151 -19.27 6.69 -4.41
N GLU A 152 -20.35 7.39 -4.11
CA GLU A 152 -20.32 8.83 -3.73
C GLU A 152 -19.44 9.04 -2.48
N TRP A 153 -19.59 8.19 -1.46
CA TRP A 153 -18.76 8.27 -0.27
C TRP A 153 -17.28 8.02 -0.58
N VAL A 154 -16.95 7.06 -1.44
CA VAL A 154 -15.56 6.80 -1.86
C VAL A 154 -15.00 7.99 -2.62
N GLU A 155 -15.75 8.54 -3.57
CA GLU A 155 -15.35 9.70 -4.37
C GLU A 155 -15.05 10.91 -3.49
N GLU A 156 -15.92 11.24 -2.54
CA GLU A 156 -15.73 12.34 -1.58
C GLU A 156 -14.46 12.15 -0.70
N ASN A 157 -14.19 10.91 -0.28
CA ASN A 157 -13.06 10.58 0.59
C ASN A 157 -11.74 10.36 -0.16
N THR A 158 -11.74 10.37 -1.50
CA THR A 158 -10.55 10.19 -2.34
C THR A 158 -10.30 11.37 -3.29
N ASN A 159 -10.72 12.56 -2.89
CA ASN A 159 -10.52 13.81 -3.66
C ASN A 159 -11.07 13.70 -5.09
N HIS A 160 -12.22 13.05 -5.27
CA HIS A 160 -12.91 12.79 -6.55
C HIS A 160 -12.07 12.01 -7.58
N LYS A 161 -11.05 11.27 -7.13
CA LYS A 161 -10.17 10.49 -8.01
C LYS A 161 -10.61 9.05 -8.19
N ILE A 162 -11.17 8.44 -7.15
CA ILE A 162 -11.65 7.07 -7.23
C ILE A 162 -13.17 7.10 -7.38
N LYS A 163 -13.65 6.61 -8.54
CA LYS A 163 -15.05 6.55 -8.90
C LYS A 163 -15.46 5.11 -9.20
N ASP A 164 -16.75 4.83 -9.10
CA ASP A 164 -17.36 3.58 -9.52
C ASP A 164 -16.62 2.34 -8.97
N LEU A 165 -16.38 2.33 -7.64
CA LEU A 165 -15.69 1.23 -6.97
C LEU A 165 -16.57 -0.03 -6.91
N VAL A 166 -17.83 0.13 -6.57
CA VAL A 166 -18.81 -0.97 -6.40
C VAL A 166 -19.82 -0.93 -7.54
N SER A 167 -19.94 -2.06 -8.26
CA SER A 167 -21.00 -2.22 -9.26
C SER A 167 -22.34 -2.57 -8.58
N SER A 168 -23.45 -2.02 -9.08
CA SER A 168 -24.78 -2.43 -8.63
C SER A 168 -25.04 -3.92 -8.85
N ASP A 169 -24.45 -4.51 -9.88
CA ASP A 169 -24.62 -5.93 -10.22
C ASP A 169 -23.94 -6.88 -9.24
N SER A 170 -23.01 -6.37 -8.41
CA SER A 170 -22.35 -7.14 -7.34
C SER A 170 -23.13 -7.16 -6.03
N LEU A 171 -24.23 -6.41 -5.94
CA LEU A 171 -25.04 -6.28 -4.75
C LEU A 171 -26.45 -6.87 -4.98
N ASP A 172 -26.97 -7.56 -3.97
CA ASP A 172 -28.33 -8.12 -4.00
C ASP A 172 -28.89 -8.33 -2.58
N ALA A 173 -30.08 -8.88 -2.49
CA ALA A 173 -30.77 -9.18 -1.22
C ALA A 173 -30.01 -10.18 -0.33
N SER A 174 -29.08 -10.97 -0.89
CA SER A 174 -28.25 -11.92 -0.14
C SER A 174 -26.96 -11.30 0.41
N THR A 175 -26.64 -10.06 -0.02
CA THR A 175 -25.47 -9.33 0.45
C THR A 175 -25.59 -9.02 1.94
N ALA A 176 -24.71 -9.60 2.75
CA ALA A 176 -24.71 -9.45 4.20
C ALA A 176 -23.84 -8.28 4.67
N ALA A 177 -22.61 -8.20 4.17
CA ALA A 177 -21.69 -7.09 4.41
C ALA A 177 -20.69 -6.93 3.27
N VAL A 178 -20.26 -5.70 3.02
CA VAL A 178 -19.27 -5.32 2.00
C VAL A 178 -18.15 -4.54 2.64
N LEU A 179 -16.91 -4.98 2.44
CA LEU A 179 -15.72 -4.24 2.83
C LEU A 179 -15.24 -3.37 1.67
N VAL A 180 -15.27 -2.07 1.87
CA VAL A 180 -14.82 -1.07 0.91
C VAL A 180 -13.49 -0.48 1.35
N ASN A 181 -12.51 -0.53 0.46
CA ASN A 181 -11.17 0.03 0.68
C ASN A 181 -10.76 0.86 -0.53
N ALA A 182 -10.49 2.12 -0.32
CA ALA A 182 -9.94 3.00 -1.35
C ALA A 182 -8.80 3.83 -0.77
N ILE A 183 -7.74 4.01 -1.55
CA ILE A 183 -6.58 4.77 -1.14
C ILE A 183 -6.12 5.71 -2.23
N TYR A 184 -5.90 6.95 -1.84
CA TYR A 184 -5.39 8.02 -2.68
C TYR A 184 -4.17 8.65 -2.03
N PHE A 185 -3.14 8.87 -2.82
CA PHE A 185 -1.92 9.55 -2.40
C PHE A 185 -1.58 10.69 -3.35
N LYS A 186 -1.23 11.83 -2.77
CA LYS A 186 -0.69 12.99 -3.46
C LYS A 186 0.56 13.47 -2.73
N GLY A 187 1.70 13.53 -3.42
CA GLY A 187 2.96 14.02 -2.87
C GLY A 187 3.69 14.87 -3.88
N LYS A 188 4.35 15.93 -3.43
CA LYS A 188 5.24 16.74 -4.25
C LYS A 188 6.66 16.23 -4.08
N TRP A 189 7.43 16.17 -5.18
CA TRP A 189 8.85 15.85 -5.07
C TRP A 189 9.58 16.89 -4.21
N LYS A 190 10.50 16.46 -3.39
CA LYS A 190 11.43 17.37 -2.68
C LYS A 190 12.16 18.30 -3.66
N LYS A 191 12.47 17.79 -4.84
CA LYS A 191 13.03 18.51 -5.97
C LYS A 191 12.22 18.09 -7.20
N PRO A 192 11.30 18.88 -7.73
CA PRO A 192 10.51 18.55 -8.92
C PRO A 192 11.37 18.31 -10.15
N PHE A 193 10.84 17.59 -11.14
CA PHE A 193 11.44 17.52 -12.48
C PHE A 193 11.09 18.78 -13.26
N ASP A 194 11.94 19.15 -14.22
CA ASP A 194 11.64 20.24 -15.15
C ASP A 194 10.78 19.70 -16.30
N GLU A 195 9.57 20.23 -16.46
CA GLU A 195 8.66 19.85 -17.55
C GLU A 195 9.29 20.02 -18.93
N SER A 196 10.14 21.07 -19.10
CA SER A 196 10.83 21.33 -20.36
C SER A 196 11.89 20.28 -20.71
N ALA A 197 12.35 19.51 -19.72
CA ALA A 197 13.30 18.42 -19.90
C ALA A 197 12.61 17.07 -20.16
N THR A 198 11.28 16.99 -20.05
CA THR A 198 10.52 15.79 -20.39
C THR A 198 10.52 15.57 -21.90
N ARG A 199 10.84 14.36 -22.32
CA ARG A 199 10.92 13.98 -23.74
C ARG A 199 10.47 12.54 -23.96
N ASP A 200 10.03 12.21 -25.16
CA ASP A 200 9.65 10.85 -25.54
C ASP A 200 10.89 9.99 -25.71
N LEU A 201 11.07 9.00 -24.83
CA LEU A 201 12.12 7.98 -24.94
C LEU A 201 11.52 6.61 -25.24
N ASP A 202 12.38 5.68 -25.69
CA ASP A 202 12.00 4.30 -25.88
C ASP A 202 11.83 3.62 -24.52
N PHE A 203 10.70 2.91 -24.36
CA PHE A 203 10.42 2.02 -23.26
C PHE A 203 10.18 0.63 -23.83
N PHE A 204 10.99 -0.33 -23.44
CA PHE A 204 10.99 -1.70 -23.98
C PHE A 204 10.02 -2.56 -23.16
N VAL A 205 8.78 -2.70 -23.62
CA VAL A 205 7.80 -3.62 -23.02
C VAL A 205 8.34 -5.06 -23.07
N THR A 206 8.96 -5.41 -24.18
CA THR A 206 9.83 -6.57 -24.39
C THR A 206 11.04 -6.15 -25.21
N LYS A 207 12.06 -6.99 -25.35
CA LYS A 207 13.26 -6.68 -26.15
C LYS A 207 12.95 -6.22 -27.58
N ASP A 208 11.85 -6.72 -28.13
CA ASP A 208 11.47 -6.48 -29.54
C ASP A 208 10.31 -5.47 -29.69
N GLN A 209 9.79 -4.92 -28.58
CA GLN A 209 8.62 -4.03 -28.58
C GLN A 209 8.89 -2.75 -27.83
N PRO A 210 9.65 -1.78 -28.38
CA PRO A 210 9.77 -0.45 -27.81
C PRO A 210 8.50 0.36 -28.10
N ILE A 211 8.07 1.12 -27.12
CA ILE A 211 7.04 2.15 -27.24
C ILE A 211 7.60 3.51 -26.79
N LYS A 212 7.07 4.61 -27.32
CA LYS A 212 7.47 5.94 -26.86
C LYS A 212 6.69 6.30 -25.59
N LYS A 213 7.42 6.74 -24.56
CA LYS A 213 6.83 7.27 -23.30
C LYS A 213 7.40 8.63 -22.96
N PRO A 214 6.55 9.59 -22.54
CA PRO A 214 7.02 10.83 -21.94
C PRO A 214 7.88 10.50 -20.72
N THR A 215 9.17 10.82 -20.77
CA THR A 215 10.15 10.48 -19.77
C THR A 215 10.76 11.75 -19.18
N MET A 216 10.59 11.90 -17.88
CA MET A 216 11.11 13.00 -17.07
C MET A 216 12.61 12.84 -16.88
N HIS A 217 13.36 13.94 -16.93
CA HIS A 217 14.80 13.94 -16.79
C HIS A 217 15.27 14.84 -15.66
N LYS A 218 16.21 14.37 -14.84
CA LYS A 218 16.95 15.19 -13.88
C LYS A 218 18.22 14.52 -13.43
N SER A 219 19.18 15.31 -12.89
CA SER A 219 20.34 14.82 -12.17
C SER A 219 20.36 15.36 -10.73
N GLY A 220 20.99 14.63 -9.86
CA GLY A 220 21.16 15.02 -8.46
C GLY A 220 21.59 13.89 -7.56
N ASP A 221 21.76 14.23 -6.27
CA ASP A 221 22.08 13.26 -5.24
C ASP A 221 20.84 12.50 -4.79
N PHE A 222 20.84 11.19 -5.02
CA PHE A 222 19.77 10.27 -4.63
C PHE A 222 20.35 9.02 -3.97
N LYS A 223 19.56 8.37 -3.13
CA LYS A 223 19.92 7.03 -2.65
C LYS A 223 19.81 6.05 -3.81
N TYR A 224 20.88 5.32 -4.03
CA TYR A 224 21.04 4.34 -5.11
C TYR A 224 21.75 3.10 -4.59
N ALA A 225 21.41 1.94 -5.14
CA ALA A 225 22.13 0.69 -4.95
C ALA A 225 21.99 -0.23 -6.17
N GLU A 226 22.92 -1.17 -6.29
CA GLU A 226 22.82 -2.34 -7.15
C GLU A 226 22.69 -3.59 -6.27
N SER A 227 21.59 -4.33 -6.43
CA SER A 227 21.34 -5.56 -5.69
C SER A 227 21.62 -6.78 -6.57
N LYS A 228 22.62 -7.55 -6.19
CA LYS A 228 22.90 -8.84 -6.85
C LYS A 228 21.82 -9.87 -6.57
N GLU A 229 21.24 -9.84 -5.36
CA GLU A 229 20.18 -10.74 -4.95
C GLU A 229 18.91 -10.52 -5.78
N LEU A 230 18.50 -9.26 -5.94
CA LEU A 230 17.35 -8.89 -6.78
C LEU A 230 17.68 -8.89 -8.28
N ASP A 231 18.97 -8.86 -8.65
CA ASP A 231 19.45 -8.61 -10.02
C ASP A 231 18.82 -7.34 -10.59
N ALA A 232 18.93 -6.26 -9.82
CA ALA A 232 18.25 -5.00 -10.09
C ALA A 232 19.02 -3.81 -9.55
N LYS A 233 18.75 -2.63 -10.12
CA LYS A 233 19.17 -1.33 -9.61
C LYS A 233 18.02 -0.70 -8.83
N LEU A 234 18.35 -0.02 -7.73
CA LEU A 234 17.39 0.67 -6.87
C LEU A 234 17.67 2.17 -6.86
N LEU A 235 16.61 2.96 -6.94
CA LEU A 235 16.64 4.42 -6.80
C LEU A 235 15.52 4.87 -5.87
N GLU A 236 15.82 5.76 -4.93
CA GLU A 236 14.84 6.37 -4.03
C GLU A 236 14.71 7.86 -4.31
N LEU A 237 13.50 8.29 -4.69
CA LEU A 237 13.14 9.68 -4.96
C LEU A 237 12.31 10.23 -3.79
N PRO A 238 12.83 11.18 -2.99
CA PRO A 238 12.13 11.71 -1.84
C PRO A 238 11.03 12.70 -2.24
N TYR A 239 9.90 12.64 -1.53
CA TYR A 239 8.89 13.68 -1.54
C TYR A 239 9.24 14.81 -0.56
N GLU A 240 8.52 15.92 -0.66
CA GLU A 240 8.66 17.06 0.26
C GLU A 240 8.45 16.63 1.71
N GLY A 241 9.27 17.13 2.64
CA GLY A 241 9.22 16.78 4.05
C GLY A 241 10.04 15.55 4.44
N ASP A 242 10.67 14.82 3.50
CA ASP A 242 11.58 13.67 3.72
C ASP A 242 10.98 12.48 4.49
N GLN A 243 9.66 12.46 4.70
CA GLN A 243 8.98 11.39 5.42
C GLN A 243 8.39 10.33 4.49
N SER A 244 8.43 10.57 3.20
CA SER A 244 7.97 9.63 2.18
C SER A 244 8.85 9.69 0.93
N SER A 245 8.87 8.60 0.18
CA SER A 245 9.68 8.45 -1.03
C SER A 245 9.05 7.45 -2.00
N LEU A 246 9.38 7.60 -3.29
CA LEU A 246 9.13 6.58 -4.30
C LEU A 246 10.43 5.78 -4.52
N LEU A 247 10.38 4.51 -4.22
CA LEU A 247 11.43 3.54 -4.53
C LEU A 247 11.12 2.92 -5.90
N ILE A 248 12.10 2.97 -6.79
CA ILE A 248 12.09 2.27 -8.08
C ILE A 248 13.07 1.11 -8.01
N VAL A 249 12.64 -0.07 -8.40
CA VAL A 249 13.49 -1.26 -8.53
C VAL A 249 13.46 -1.73 -9.98
N LEU A 250 14.55 -1.46 -10.69
CA LEU A 250 14.69 -1.68 -12.12
C LEU A 250 15.50 -2.97 -12.37
N PRO A 251 14.91 -4.03 -12.96
CA PRO A 251 15.67 -5.22 -13.33
C PRO A 251 16.83 -4.89 -14.27
N ASN A 252 17.96 -5.60 -14.16
CA ASN A 252 19.08 -5.39 -15.06
C ASN A 252 18.75 -5.80 -16.50
N GLU A 253 17.97 -6.87 -16.68
CA GLU A 253 17.52 -7.35 -17.97
C GLU A 253 16.17 -6.73 -18.38
N ILE A 254 15.97 -6.50 -19.68
CA ILE A 254 14.71 -5.97 -20.22
C ILE A 254 13.52 -6.87 -19.85
N ASP A 255 13.69 -8.19 -19.98
CA ASP A 255 12.65 -9.18 -19.65
C ASP A 255 12.73 -9.65 -18.18
N GLY A 256 13.47 -8.92 -17.33
CA GLY A 256 13.79 -9.33 -15.95
C GLY A 256 12.68 -9.18 -14.94
N ILE A 257 11.57 -8.51 -15.27
CA ILE A 257 10.51 -8.19 -14.30
C ILE A 257 9.88 -9.44 -13.67
N GLY A 258 9.68 -10.52 -14.42
CA GLY A 258 9.13 -11.76 -13.88
C GLY A 258 10.04 -12.39 -12.82
N SER A 259 11.37 -12.40 -13.07
CA SER A 259 12.36 -12.87 -12.09
C SER A 259 12.39 -11.98 -10.84
N LEU A 260 12.30 -10.66 -11.01
CA LEU A 260 12.25 -9.72 -9.89
C LEU A 260 11.01 -9.95 -9.02
N VAL A 261 9.82 -10.09 -9.63
CA VAL A 261 8.57 -10.39 -8.92
C VAL A 261 8.70 -11.68 -8.09
N GLU A 262 9.30 -12.73 -8.64
CA GLU A 262 9.54 -13.97 -7.90
C GLU A 262 10.48 -13.79 -6.69
N LYS A 263 11.53 -12.99 -6.82
CA LYS A 263 12.47 -12.68 -5.72
C LYS A 263 11.82 -11.84 -4.62
N LEU A 264 10.88 -10.97 -4.98
CA LEU A 264 10.10 -10.16 -4.03
C LEU A 264 9.07 -10.95 -3.22
N LYS A 265 8.96 -12.27 -3.38
CA LYS A 265 8.22 -13.17 -2.47
C LYS A 265 8.87 -13.23 -1.08
N ASP A 266 10.18 -13.12 -1.00
CA ASP A 266 10.87 -12.95 0.26
C ASP A 266 10.70 -11.50 0.73
N PRO A 267 9.91 -11.25 1.80
CA PRO A 267 9.66 -9.90 2.29
C PRO A 267 10.94 -9.19 2.74
N THR A 268 11.99 -9.94 3.09
CA THR A 268 13.27 -9.39 3.54
C THR A 268 14.21 -9.00 2.38
N ALA A 269 13.96 -9.49 1.16
CA ALA A 269 14.84 -9.22 0.01
C ALA A 269 14.86 -7.74 -0.35
N LEU A 270 13.68 -7.09 -0.33
CA LEU A 270 13.58 -5.66 -0.63
C LEU A 270 14.18 -4.80 0.50
N SER A 271 13.88 -5.09 1.76
CA SER A 271 14.41 -4.33 2.90
C SER A 271 15.94 -4.41 2.97
N LYS A 272 16.53 -5.60 2.81
CA LYS A 272 18.00 -5.76 2.72
C LYS A 272 18.61 -4.95 1.58
N ALA A 273 17.98 -4.93 0.40
CA ALA A 273 18.46 -4.16 -0.72
C ALA A 273 18.42 -2.64 -0.44
N VAL A 274 17.35 -2.17 0.21
CA VAL A 274 17.17 -0.76 0.60
C VAL A 274 18.16 -0.33 1.68
N GLU A 275 18.50 -1.17 2.64
CA GLU A 275 19.51 -0.89 3.68
C GLU A 275 20.90 -0.62 3.09
N ASN A 276 21.20 -1.16 1.92
CA ASN A 276 22.47 -0.97 1.22
C ASN A 276 22.48 0.24 0.26
N MET A 277 21.46 1.11 0.30
CA MET A 277 21.40 2.30 -0.55
C MET A 277 22.21 3.45 0.05
N PHE A 278 23.03 4.10 -0.79
CA PHE A 278 23.83 5.27 -0.43
C PHE A 278 23.55 6.43 -1.37
N TYR A 279 23.80 7.66 -0.93
CA TYR A 279 23.71 8.83 -1.78
C TYR A 279 24.78 8.80 -2.86
N ASN A 280 24.36 8.92 -4.10
CA ASN A 280 25.18 9.02 -5.29
C ASN A 280 24.65 10.12 -6.20
N GLU A 281 25.52 10.74 -6.98
CA GLU A 281 25.07 11.58 -8.09
C GLU A 281 24.50 10.68 -9.19
N VAL A 282 23.20 10.81 -9.46
CA VAL A 282 22.46 9.96 -10.39
C VAL A 282 21.79 10.80 -11.46
N ILE A 283 21.91 10.35 -12.70
CA ILE A 283 21.18 10.90 -13.84
C ILE A 283 19.93 10.04 -14.05
N VAL A 284 18.76 10.60 -13.78
CA VAL A 284 17.49 9.90 -13.75
C VAL A 284 16.69 10.20 -15.01
N ASP A 285 16.29 9.15 -15.73
CA ASP A 285 15.25 9.17 -16.74
C ASP A 285 14.10 8.27 -16.25
N LEU A 286 12.95 8.85 -15.90
CA LEU A 286 11.79 8.16 -15.33
C LEU A 286 10.55 8.45 -16.17
N PRO A 287 9.89 7.43 -16.75
CA PRO A 287 8.66 7.65 -17.51
C PRO A 287 7.56 8.17 -16.57
N LYS A 288 6.72 9.07 -17.10
CA LYS A 288 5.44 9.43 -16.46
C LYS A 288 4.51 8.24 -16.53
N PHE A 289 3.78 7.99 -15.45
CA PHE A 289 2.77 6.94 -15.46
C PHE A 289 1.61 7.25 -14.53
N LYS A 290 0.46 6.75 -14.94
CA LYS A 290 -0.79 6.81 -14.18
C LYS A 290 -1.41 5.42 -14.19
N ILE A 291 -1.65 4.86 -13.02
CA ILE A 291 -2.21 3.52 -12.87
C ILE A 291 -3.38 3.57 -11.91
N GLU A 292 -4.46 2.92 -12.31
CA GLU A 292 -5.60 2.62 -11.48
C GLU A 292 -5.82 1.11 -11.49
N THR A 293 -5.97 0.51 -10.32
CA THR A 293 -6.23 -0.94 -10.22
C THR A 293 -7.38 -1.21 -9.27
N THR A 294 -8.35 -1.96 -9.77
CA THR A 294 -9.39 -2.56 -8.94
C THR A 294 -8.98 -4.00 -8.62
N THR A 295 -8.99 -4.33 -7.33
CA THR A 295 -8.60 -5.64 -6.81
C THR A 295 -9.79 -6.29 -6.09
N ASP A 296 -10.13 -7.51 -6.50
CA ASP A 296 -11.02 -8.39 -5.73
C ASP A 296 -10.26 -8.87 -4.48
N LEU A 297 -10.45 -8.14 -3.37
CA LEU A 297 -9.80 -8.47 -2.10
C LEU A 297 -10.26 -9.81 -1.55
N LYS A 298 -11.54 -10.18 -1.74
CA LYS A 298 -12.06 -11.46 -1.28
C LYS A 298 -11.29 -12.62 -1.91
N ALA A 299 -11.08 -12.58 -3.23
CA ALA A 299 -10.31 -13.62 -3.92
C ALA A 299 -8.84 -13.65 -3.46
N VAL A 300 -8.21 -12.49 -3.31
CA VAL A 300 -6.82 -12.35 -2.86
C VAL A 300 -6.65 -12.82 -1.42
N LEU A 301 -7.47 -12.35 -0.50
CA LEU A 301 -7.38 -12.68 0.94
C LEU A 301 -7.65 -14.17 1.20
N LYS A 302 -8.56 -14.79 0.45
CA LYS A 302 -8.75 -16.25 0.51
C LYS A 302 -7.48 -17.03 0.13
N LYS A 303 -6.73 -16.58 -0.89
CA LYS A 303 -5.44 -17.16 -1.25
C LYS A 303 -4.35 -16.91 -0.21
N MET A 304 -4.51 -15.86 0.61
CA MET A 304 -3.67 -15.55 1.77
C MET A 304 -4.14 -16.25 3.05
N ASN A 305 -5.01 -17.27 2.95
CA ASN A 305 -5.57 -18.07 4.04
C ASN A 305 -6.50 -17.32 5.01
N ILE A 306 -7.12 -16.22 4.57
CA ILE A 306 -8.26 -15.60 5.25
C ILE A 306 -9.52 -16.08 4.54
N VAL A 307 -10.07 -17.22 4.97
CA VAL A 307 -11.18 -17.91 4.28
C VAL A 307 -12.48 -17.75 5.06
N LYS A 308 -12.43 -17.94 6.38
CA LYS A 308 -13.62 -17.99 7.23
C LYS A 308 -14.38 -16.68 7.27
N LEU A 309 -13.69 -15.56 7.23
CA LEU A 309 -14.29 -14.22 7.14
C LEU A 309 -15.34 -14.09 6.02
N PHE A 310 -15.15 -14.83 4.93
CA PHE A 310 -15.98 -14.82 3.73
C PHE A 310 -16.94 -16.03 3.62
N THR A 311 -17.08 -16.80 4.71
CA THR A 311 -17.88 -18.03 4.72
C THR A 311 -19.02 -17.91 5.73
N GLY A 312 -20.26 -18.03 5.26
CA GLY A 312 -21.45 -18.00 6.12
C GLY A 312 -21.37 -19.10 7.18
N GLY A 313 -21.73 -18.76 8.42
CA GLY A 313 -21.65 -19.65 9.57
C GLY A 313 -20.24 -19.85 10.17
N GLU A 314 -19.17 -19.48 9.43
CA GLU A 314 -17.79 -19.62 9.89
C GLU A 314 -17.12 -18.28 10.23
N ALA A 315 -17.59 -17.17 9.67
CA ALA A 315 -17.02 -15.84 9.85
C ALA A 315 -17.07 -15.35 11.31
N ARG A 316 -18.10 -15.77 12.06
CA ARG A 316 -18.28 -15.49 13.50
C ARG A 316 -18.01 -14.03 13.88
N LEU A 317 -18.59 -13.10 13.13
CA LEU A 317 -18.53 -11.65 13.40
C LEU A 317 -19.42 -11.25 14.58
N ASN A 318 -19.34 -11.99 15.68
CA ASN A 318 -20.28 -11.91 16.81
C ASN A 318 -20.20 -10.57 17.55
N ASN A 319 -19.03 -9.91 17.48
CA ASN A 319 -18.83 -8.61 18.13
C ASN A 319 -19.20 -7.42 17.20
N LEU A 320 -19.52 -7.69 15.92
CA LEU A 320 -19.92 -6.65 14.97
C LEU A 320 -21.37 -6.23 15.15
N ILE A 321 -22.28 -7.23 15.22
CA ILE A 321 -23.73 -7.04 15.22
C ILE A 321 -24.33 -7.74 16.45
N LYS A 322 -25.25 -7.05 17.17
CA LYS A 322 -25.95 -7.60 18.33
C LYS A 322 -26.91 -8.70 17.91
N GLY A 323 -26.80 -9.88 18.55
CA GLY A 323 -27.77 -10.96 18.40
C GLY A 323 -27.72 -11.70 17.03
N GLU A 324 -26.68 -11.49 16.23
CA GLU A 324 -26.51 -12.13 14.93
C GLU A 324 -25.19 -12.90 14.87
N SER A 325 -25.26 -14.20 14.55
CA SER A 325 -24.09 -15.08 14.50
C SER A 325 -23.68 -15.47 13.08
N ASP A 326 -24.54 -15.24 12.07
CA ASP A 326 -24.35 -15.73 10.70
C ASP A 326 -23.85 -14.67 9.72
N LEU A 327 -23.53 -13.47 10.22
CA LEU A 327 -22.98 -12.41 9.40
C LEU A 327 -21.58 -12.78 8.88
N PHE A 328 -21.35 -12.55 7.60
CA PHE A 328 -20.04 -12.73 6.96
C PHE A 328 -19.81 -11.62 5.92
N ILE A 329 -18.57 -11.42 5.51
CA ILE A 329 -18.23 -10.46 4.47
C ILE A 329 -18.56 -11.10 3.11
N THR A 330 -19.59 -10.60 2.46
CA THR A 330 -20.04 -11.12 1.15
C THR A 330 -19.09 -10.72 0.05
N ASP A 331 -18.58 -9.48 0.10
CA ASP A 331 -17.66 -8.94 -0.89
C ASP A 331 -16.62 -8.02 -0.23
N ALA A 332 -15.43 -7.95 -0.81
CA ALA A 332 -14.35 -7.08 -0.37
C ALA A 332 -13.58 -6.58 -1.60
N ILE A 333 -13.47 -5.27 -1.74
CA ILE A 333 -12.92 -4.63 -2.94
C ILE A 333 -11.97 -3.50 -2.57
N GLN A 334 -10.84 -3.42 -3.28
CA GLN A 334 -9.93 -2.29 -3.22
C GLN A 334 -9.82 -1.60 -4.57
N LYS A 335 -9.77 -0.28 -4.56
CA LYS A 335 -9.33 0.51 -5.70
C LYS A 335 -8.17 1.42 -5.27
N ALA A 336 -7.06 1.29 -5.95
CA ALA A 336 -5.85 2.07 -5.71
C ALA A 336 -5.51 2.89 -6.96
N PHE A 337 -4.98 4.09 -6.73
CA PHE A 337 -4.63 5.02 -7.78
C PHE A 337 -3.29 5.67 -7.49
N ILE A 338 -2.42 5.76 -8.49
CA ILE A 338 -1.16 6.49 -8.46
C ILE A 338 -0.97 7.27 -9.77
N ASP A 339 -0.49 8.50 -9.66
CA ASP A 339 -0.11 9.36 -10.80
C ASP A 339 1.28 9.94 -10.53
N VAL A 340 2.26 9.58 -11.33
CA VAL A 340 3.66 10.01 -11.21
C VAL A 340 4.01 10.92 -12.38
N ASN A 341 4.29 12.19 -12.07
CA ASN A 341 4.58 13.22 -13.02
C ASN A 341 5.70 14.17 -12.50
N GLU A 342 5.98 15.26 -13.18
CA GLU A 342 7.12 16.15 -12.91
C GLU A 342 7.05 16.83 -11.54
N GLU A 343 5.87 17.15 -11.02
CA GLU A 343 5.70 17.81 -9.74
C GLU A 343 5.71 16.81 -8.58
N GLY A 344 5.43 15.56 -8.84
CA GLY A 344 5.32 14.48 -7.86
C GLY A 344 4.19 13.51 -8.20
N ALA A 345 3.45 13.09 -7.19
CA ALA A 345 2.18 12.43 -7.37
C ALA A 345 1.09 13.50 -7.31
N GLU A 346 0.52 13.82 -8.46
CA GLU A 346 -0.53 14.77 -8.75
C GLU A 346 -0.26 16.27 -8.43
N ALA A 347 -0.19 17.09 -9.46
CA ALA A 347 0.08 18.52 -9.39
C ALA A 347 -1.02 19.40 -9.97
N ALA A 348 -1.15 20.60 -9.38
CA ALA A 348 -1.76 21.77 -9.99
C ALA A 348 -0.67 22.83 -10.13
N ALA A 349 -0.53 23.38 -11.35
CA ALA A 349 0.52 24.27 -11.78
C ALA A 349 0.78 25.46 -10.82
N ALA A 350 2.03 25.59 -10.37
CA ALA A 350 2.60 26.84 -9.88
C ALA A 350 3.97 27.00 -10.53
N ASN A 351 4.05 27.88 -11.54
CA ASN A 351 5.27 28.20 -12.27
C ASN A 351 6.28 28.91 -11.36
N ALA A 352 7.34 28.22 -10.98
CA ALA A 352 8.56 28.84 -10.46
C ALA A 352 9.64 28.74 -11.53
N PHE A 353 9.98 29.89 -12.15
CA PHE A 353 11.07 29.98 -13.09
C PHE A 353 12.42 29.85 -12.37
N TYR A 354 13.06 28.71 -12.46
CA TYR A 354 14.48 28.56 -12.17
C TYR A 354 15.28 28.73 -13.46
N ILE A 355 16.02 29.84 -13.56
CA ILE A 355 16.99 30.05 -14.64
C ILE A 355 18.21 29.19 -14.29
N SER A 356 18.31 28.01 -14.85
CA SER A 356 19.52 27.19 -14.82
C SER A 356 20.49 27.69 -15.88
N ARG A 357 21.72 28.09 -15.47
CA ARG A 357 22.82 28.28 -16.40
C ARG A 357 23.16 26.92 -17.04
N MET A 358 23.01 26.80 -18.35
CA MET A 358 23.54 25.68 -19.12
C MET A 358 25.09 25.73 -19.06
N ASP A 359 25.66 25.02 -18.10
CA ASP A 359 27.05 24.64 -18.17
C ASP A 359 27.12 23.34 -18.98
N LYS A 360 27.84 23.37 -20.12
CA LYS A 360 28.01 22.22 -21.02
C LYS A 360 29.07 21.25 -20.49
N SER A 361 29.08 20.95 -19.20
CA SER A 361 29.85 19.86 -18.65
C SER A 361 29.09 18.55 -18.93
N ILE A 362 29.81 17.51 -19.35
CA ILE A 362 29.28 16.16 -19.45
C ILE A 362 28.75 15.82 -18.05
N PRO A 363 27.45 15.41 -17.92
CA PRO A 363 26.90 15.10 -16.62
C PRO A 363 27.75 13.96 -15.98
N ILE A 364 28.38 14.26 -14.88
CA ILE A 364 29.12 13.25 -14.10
C ILE A 364 28.09 12.64 -13.16
N GLY A 365 27.71 11.37 -13.38
CA GLY A 365 26.74 10.70 -12.53
C GLY A 365 26.45 9.28 -13.02
N THR A 366 25.91 8.44 -12.12
CA THR A 366 25.47 7.09 -12.47
C THR A 366 24.18 7.16 -13.27
N PRO A 367 24.10 6.60 -14.50
CA PRO A 367 22.85 6.60 -15.25
C PRO A 367 21.82 5.62 -14.65
N PHE A 368 20.59 6.12 -14.49
CA PHE A 368 19.44 5.34 -14.08
C PHE A 368 18.28 5.63 -15.02
N THR A 369 18.28 4.92 -16.16
CA THR A 369 17.25 5.08 -17.19
C THR A 369 16.21 3.98 -17.05
N VAL A 370 14.98 4.36 -16.68
CA VAL A 370 13.84 3.46 -16.50
C VAL A 370 13.15 3.27 -17.84
N ASP A 371 13.71 2.37 -18.64
CA ASP A 371 13.34 2.10 -20.04
C ASP A 371 12.67 0.72 -20.25
N ARG A 372 12.30 0.03 -19.17
CA ARG A 372 11.75 -1.33 -19.18
C ARG A 372 10.82 -1.55 -18.00
N PRO A 373 10.02 -2.65 -17.98
CA PRO A 373 9.16 -2.97 -16.86
C PRO A 373 9.90 -2.99 -15.53
N PHE A 374 9.30 -2.38 -14.51
CA PHE A 374 9.92 -2.22 -13.20
C PHE A 374 8.92 -2.34 -12.06
N PHE A 375 9.41 -2.71 -10.88
CA PHE A 375 8.67 -2.61 -9.63
C PHE A 375 8.86 -1.24 -9.01
N TYR A 376 7.82 -0.74 -8.37
CA TYR A 376 7.90 0.48 -7.55
C TYR A 376 7.19 0.31 -6.21
N ALA A 377 7.65 1.05 -5.21
CA ALA A 377 7.01 1.13 -3.90
C ALA A 377 7.01 2.56 -3.38
N LEU A 378 5.86 3.03 -2.93
CA LEU A 378 5.76 4.28 -2.18
C LEU A 378 5.93 3.96 -0.71
N LYS A 379 6.96 4.52 -0.10
CA LYS A 379 7.39 4.25 1.28
C LYS A 379 7.16 5.46 2.17
N THR A 380 6.90 5.18 3.44
CA THR A 380 6.89 6.16 4.53
C THR A 380 7.70 5.64 5.72
N THR A 381 7.76 6.42 6.78
CA THR A 381 8.36 6.00 8.05
C THR A 381 7.64 4.80 8.69
N THR A 382 6.36 4.58 8.35
CA THR A 382 5.54 3.46 8.85
C THR A 382 5.58 2.23 7.94
N GLY A 383 6.35 2.25 6.84
CA GLY A 383 6.47 1.13 5.89
C GLY A 383 5.98 1.46 4.48
N THR A 384 5.75 0.41 3.70
CA THR A 384 5.26 0.51 2.31
C THR A 384 3.77 0.83 2.29
N LEU A 385 3.38 1.96 1.68
CA LEU A 385 1.98 2.35 1.47
C LEU A 385 1.40 1.77 0.19
N PHE A 386 2.15 1.86 -0.91
CA PHE A 386 1.78 1.31 -2.21
C PHE A 386 2.91 0.46 -2.75
N SER A 387 2.54 -0.55 -3.49
CA SER A 387 3.46 -1.30 -4.34
C SER A 387 2.80 -1.57 -5.69
N GLY A 388 3.63 -1.75 -6.71
CA GLY A 388 3.11 -2.01 -8.04
C GLY A 388 4.18 -2.37 -9.05
N VAL A 389 3.72 -2.69 -10.24
CA VAL A 389 4.55 -2.96 -11.41
C VAL A 389 4.03 -2.12 -12.57
N LEU A 390 4.93 -1.45 -13.27
CA LEU A 390 4.67 -0.89 -14.58
C LEU A 390 5.21 -1.85 -15.63
N TYR A 391 4.34 -2.36 -16.50
CA TYR A 391 4.73 -3.21 -17.64
C TYR A 391 4.82 -2.42 -18.94
N SER A 392 3.92 -1.40 -19.09
CA SER A 392 3.82 -0.65 -20.36
C SER A 392 3.34 0.77 -20.16
#